data_b86535ddce2f2e008497210f85391a63
#
_entry.id   b86535ddce2f2e008497210f85391a63
#
_cell.length_a   1.000
_cell.length_b   1.000
_cell.length_c   1.000
_cell.angle_alpha   90.00
_cell.angle_beta   90.00
_cell.angle_gamma   90.00
#
_symmetry.space_group_name_H-M   'P 1'
#
loop_
_entity.id
_entity.type
_entity.pdbx_description
1 polymer ?
#
loop_
_entity_poly.entity_id
_entity_poly.type
_entity_poly.pdbx_seq_one_letter_code
_entity_poly.pdbx_strand_id
1 'polypeptide(L)'
;MSKNNLNVVNFNEKLDLIKTYWSPKIIASLNDYHFKLVKVKGDFIWHNHQTTDEAFIVLSGELRIDYRDQSITLREGEMHIVKKGIEHKPYADNECSILLIEPNDTINTGEIIDLKTAKAEWI
;
A
#
# COMPACT_ATOMS: atom_id res chain seq x y z
N MET A 1 -16.12 19.24 -7.94
CA MET A 1 -16.07 17.97 -8.70
C MET A 1 -17.47 17.59 -9.17
N SER A 2 -17.57 17.15 -10.39
CA SER A 2 -18.85 16.69 -10.93
C SER A 2 -19.28 15.39 -10.25
N LYS A 3 -20.58 15.26 -9.89
CA LYS A 3 -21.10 13.97 -9.41
C LYS A 3 -21.10 12.89 -10.47
N ASN A 4 -20.93 13.25 -11.74
CA ASN A 4 -20.87 12.32 -12.86
C ASN A 4 -19.44 12.17 -13.38
N ASN A 5 -18.48 12.19 -12.47
CA ASN A 5 -17.09 12.01 -12.83
C ASN A 5 -16.89 10.56 -13.33
N LEU A 6 -16.62 10.44 -14.63
CA LEU A 6 -16.42 9.14 -15.29
C LEU A 6 -14.95 8.90 -15.62
N ASN A 7 -14.05 9.43 -14.81
CA ASN A 7 -12.62 9.29 -15.04
C ASN A 7 -12.19 7.82 -15.00
N VAL A 8 -11.34 7.49 -15.94
CA VAL A 8 -10.60 6.21 -15.90
C VAL A 8 -9.26 6.50 -15.23
N VAL A 9 -8.92 5.70 -14.23
CA VAL A 9 -7.63 5.80 -13.55
C VAL A 9 -6.65 4.87 -14.25
N ASN A 10 -5.55 5.44 -14.74
CA ASN A 10 -4.46 4.67 -15.35
C ASN A 10 -3.34 4.55 -14.31
N PHE A 11 -3.02 3.32 -13.91
CA PHE A 11 -2.03 3.10 -12.87
C PHE A 11 -0.64 3.61 -13.26
N ASN A 12 -0.23 3.38 -14.51
CA ASN A 12 1.10 3.81 -14.95
C ASN A 12 1.24 5.33 -14.95
N GLU A 13 0.21 6.04 -15.38
CA GLU A 13 0.21 7.50 -15.33
C GLU A 13 0.33 8.01 -13.89
N LYS A 14 -0.41 7.40 -12.97
CA LYS A 14 -0.35 7.78 -11.56
C LYS A 14 0.99 7.43 -10.93
N LEU A 15 1.54 6.26 -11.26
CA LEU A 15 2.85 5.86 -10.76
C LEU A 15 3.96 6.82 -11.19
N ASP A 16 3.87 7.39 -12.39
CA ASP A 16 4.84 8.38 -12.87
C ASP A 16 4.85 9.65 -12.01
N LEU A 17 3.79 9.93 -11.28
CA LEU A 17 3.72 11.08 -10.38
C LEU A 17 4.35 10.80 -9.00
N ILE A 18 4.61 9.54 -8.68
CA ILE A 18 5.15 9.15 -7.37
C ILE A 18 6.68 9.21 -7.42
N LYS A 19 7.26 10.07 -6.57
CA LYS A 19 8.70 10.36 -6.57
C LYS A 19 9.40 9.90 -5.29
N THR A 20 8.66 9.39 -4.32
CA THR A 20 9.22 8.95 -3.03
C THR A 20 8.76 7.54 -2.71
N TYR A 21 9.55 6.84 -1.91
CA TYR A 21 9.21 5.50 -1.43
C TYR A 21 8.40 5.56 -0.13
N TRP A 22 7.61 4.53 0.10
CA TRP A 22 6.84 4.33 1.35
C TRP A 22 5.84 5.43 1.65
N SER A 23 5.39 6.14 0.63
CA SER A 23 4.41 7.22 0.75
C SER A 23 3.19 6.92 -0.13
N PRO A 24 2.19 6.23 0.40
CA PRO A 24 1.01 5.87 -0.38
C PRO A 24 0.26 7.09 -0.91
N LYS A 25 -0.23 7.00 -2.13
CA LYS A 25 -1.02 8.04 -2.77
C LYS A 25 -2.40 7.50 -3.13
N ILE A 26 -3.44 8.24 -2.78
CA ILE A 26 -4.82 7.85 -3.03
C ILE A 26 -5.17 8.14 -4.48
N ILE A 27 -5.68 7.14 -5.20
CA ILE A 27 -6.06 7.28 -6.61
C ILE A 27 -7.55 7.09 -6.85
N ALA A 28 -8.26 6.48 -5.92
CA ALA A 28 -9.69 6.22 -6.04
C ALA A 28 -10.28 5.87 -4.68
N SER A 29 -11.60 6.00 -4.58
CA SER A 29 -12.33 5.51 -3.43
C SER A 29 -13.46 4.60 -3.88
N LEU A 30 -13.75 3.59 -3.07
CA LEU A 30 -14.87 2.69 -3.26
C LEU A 30 -15.55 2.54 -1.91
N ASN A 31 -16.73 3.17 -1.76
CA ASN A 31 -17.39 3.28 -0.46
C ASN A 31 -16.41 3.88 0.58
N ASP A 32 -16.19 3.23 1.70
CA ASP A 32 -15.30 3.70 2.76
C ASP A 32 -13.84 3.29 2.54
N TYR A 33 -13.52 2.71 1.38
CA TYR A 33 -12.18 2.21 1.08
C TYR A 33 -11.45 3.14 0.13
N HIS A 34 -10.14 3.23 0.32
CA HIS A 34 -9.23 3.89 -0.61
C HIS A 34 -8.43 2.87 -1.40
N PHE A 35 -8.20 3.17 -2.68
CA PHE A 35 -7.21 2.52 -3.51
C PHE A 35 -5.99 3.43 -3.51
N LYS A 36 -4.84 2.89 -3.09
CA LYS A 36 -3.61 3.65 -2.96
C LYS A 36 -2.50 3.00 -3.78
N LEU A 37 -1.72 3.83 -4.47
CA LEU A 37 -0.49 3.37 -5.10
C LEU A 37 0.69 3.77 -4.24
N VAL A 38 1.66 2.88 -4.14
CA VAL A 38 2.89 3.15 -3.41
C VAL A 38 4.05 2.48 -4.13
N LYS A 39 5.18 3.19 -4.15
CA LYS A 39 6.47 2.61 -4.56
C LYS A 39 7.24 2.30 -3.30
N VAL A 40 7.87 1.13 -3.28
CA VAL A 40 8.63 0.68 -2.12
C VAL A 40 10.00 0.16 -2.55
N LYS A 41 10.99 0.34 -1.69
CA LYS A 41 12.34 -0.19 -1.84
C LYS A 41 12.99 -0.20 -0.47
N GLY A 42 13.72 -1.28 -0.18
CA GLY A 42 14.35 -1.47 1.13
C GLY A 42 13.36 -1.91 2.19
N ASP A 43 13.71 -1.64 3.44
CA ASP A 43 12.92 -2.03 4.61
C ASP A 43 11.82 -1.05 4.94
N PHE A 44 10.74 -1.59 5.48
CA PHE A 44 9.75 -0.83 6.22
C PHE A 44 9.92 -1.16 7.71
N ILE A 45 8.86 -0.95 8.51
CA ILE A 45 8.89 -1.25 9.95
C ILE A 45 7.91 -2.37 10.29
N TRP A 46 8.17 -3.06 11.40
CA TRP A 46 7.20 -3.98 11.98
C TRP A 46 6.02 -3.18 12.51
N HIS A 47 4.81 -3.52 12.05
CA HIS A 47 3.59 -2.85 12.46
C HIS A 47 2.39 -3.76 12.24
N ASN A 48 1.24 -3.32 12.72
CA ASN A 48 -0.03 -3.99 12.46
C ASN A 48 -1.15 -2.95 12.35
N HIS A 49 -2.27 -3.37 11.79
CA HIS A 49 -3.51 -2.60 11.74
C HIS A 49 -4.54 -3.33 12.59
N GLN A 50 -4.89 -2.74 13.73
CA GLN A 50 -5.69 -3.43 14.75
C GLN A 50 -7.11 -3.76 14.31
N THR A 51 -7.70 -2.94 13.46
CA THR A 51 -9.13 -3.00 13.17
C THR A 51 -9.46 -3.40 11.74
N THR A 52 -8.47 -3.57 10.87
CA THR A 52 -8.74 -3.82 9.45
C THR A 52 -7.71 -4.76 8.82
N ASP A 53 -8.19 -5.51 7.82
CA ASP A 53 -7.35 -6.22 6.88
C ASP A 53 -6.77 -5.22 5.86
N GLU A 54 -5.69 -5.60 5.21
CA GLU A 54 -5.06 -4.79 4.18
C GLU A 54 -4.72 -5.66 2.96
N ALA A 55 -5.15 -5.23 1.77
CA ALA A 55 -4.86 -5.96 0.55
C ALA A 55 -3.63 -5.37 -0.14
N PHE A 56 -2.67 -6.23 -0.47
CA PHE A 56 -1.47 -5.90 -1.24
C PHE A 56 -1.58 -6.55 -2.61
N ILE A 57 -1.44 -5.76 -3.66
CA ILE A 57 -1.43 -6.24 -5.06
C ILE A 57 -0.15 -5.71 -5.69
N VAL A 58 0.72 -6.60 -6.18
CA VAL A 58 1.95 -6.18 -6.83
C VAL A 58 1.68 -5.90 -8.31
N LEU A 59 1.96 -4.68 -8.73
CA LEU A 59 1.81 -4.24 -10.13
C LEU A 59 3.10 -4.43 -10.91
N SER A 60 4.25 -4.24 -10.27
CA SER A 60 5.56 -4.50 -10.86
C SER A 60 6.59 -4.72 -9.76
N GLY A 61 7.60 -5.52 -10.05
CA GLY A 61 8.63 -5.86 -9.09
C GLY A 61 8.24 -7.04 -8.21
N GLU A 62 8.89 -7.13 -7.06
CA GLU A 62 8.71 -8.24 -6.13
C GLU A 62 8.68 -7.69 -4.71
N LEU A 63 7.66 -8.10 -3.95
CA LEU A 63 7.47 -7.69 -2.56
C LEU A 63 7.58 -8.90 -1.65
N ARG A 64 8.39 -8.78 -0.59
CA ARG A 64 8.40 -9.75 0.50
C ARG A 64 7.64 -9.15 1.68
N ILE A 65 6.76 -9.92 2.28
CA ILE A 65 6.09 -9.53 3.53
C ILE A 65 6.56 -10.50 4.60
N ASP A 66 7.25 -9.96 5.59
CA ASP A 66 7.74 -10.74 6.72
C ASP A 66 6.69 -10.77 7.82
N TYR A 67 6.38 -11.96 8.29
CA TYR A 67 5.68 -12.22 9.55
C TYR A 67 6.69 -12.70 10.57
N ARG A 68 6.31 -12.76 11.84
CA ARG A 68 7.26 -13.15 12.88
C ARG A 68 7.79 -14.58 12.71
N ASP A 69 6.99 -15.46 12.14
CA ASP A 69 7.31 -16.88 12.00
C ASP A 69 7.57 -17.34 10.56
N GLN A 70 7.32 -16.49 9.59
CA GLN A 70 7.48 -16.84 8.17
C GLN A 70 7.48 -15.59 7.29
N SER A 71 7.83 -15.77 6.03
CA SER A 71 7.77 -14.72 5.02
C SER A 71 7.04 -15.24 3.80
N ILE A 72 6.40 -14.34 3.08
CA ILE A 72 5.81 -14.61 1.78
C ILE A 72 6.38 -13.64 0.76
N THR A 73 6.35 -14.04 -0.50
CA THR A 73 6.80 -13.20 -1.62
C THR A 73 5.69 -13.10 -2.65
N LEU A 74 5.40 -11.86 -3.07
CA LEU A 74 4.46 -11.60 -4.14
C LEU A 74 5.21 -11.07 -5.35
N ARG A 75 4.81 -11.52 -6.53
CA ARG A 75 5.30 -11.05 -7.82
C ARG A 75 4.21 -10.31 -8.57
N GLU A 76 4.57 -9.75 -9.71
CA GLU A 76 3.64 -9.02 -10.56
C GLU A 76 2.36 -9.84 -10.80
N GLY A 77 1.21 -9.21 -10.57
CA GLY A 77 -0.10 -9.83 -10.75
C GLY A 77 -0.58 -10.67 -9.57
N GLU A 78 0.19 -10.74 -8.49
CA GLU A 78 -0.19 -11.49 -7.30
C GLU A 78 -0.68 -10.59 -6.19
N MET A 79 -1.55 -11.11 -5.33
CA MET A 79 -2.09 -10.38 -4.19
C MET A 79 -2.02 -11.20 -2.91
N HIS A 80 -2.02 -10.51 -1.79
CA HIS A 80 -2.07 -11.11 -0.46
C HIS A 80 -2.86 -10.22 0.48
N ILE A 81 -3.63 -10.83 1.36
CA ILE A 81 -4.37 -10.11 2.39
C ILE A 81 -3.65 -10.29 3.73
N VAL A 82 -3.19 -9.17 4.30
CA VAL A 82 -2.69 -9.15 5.66
C VAL A 82 -3.88 -8.95 6.59
N LYS A 83 -4.11 -9.91 7.47
CA LYS A 83 -5.25 -9.87 8.38
C LYS A 83 -5.02 -8.90 9.53
N LYS A 84 -6.09 -8.30 10.00
CA LYS A 84 -6.05 -7.34 11.12
C LYS A 84 -5.32 -7.92 12.33
N GLY A 85 -4.58 -7.07 13.01
CA GLY A 85 -3.88 -7.43 14.24
C GLY A 85 -2.59 -8.21 14.05
N ILE A 86 -2.27 -8.64 12.83
CA ILE A 86 -1.07 -9.45 12.57
C ILE A 86 0.11 -8.55 12.26
N GLU A 87 1.18 -8.68 13.07
CA GLU A 87 2.41 -7.94 12.83
C GLU A 87 3.09 -8.38 11.54
N HIS A 88 3.51 -7.41 10.76
CA HIS A 88 4.17 -7.66 9.48
C HIS A 88 5.14 -6.53 9.14
N LYS A 89 6.09 -6.85 8.25
CA LYS A 89 7.09 -5.90 7.76
C LYS A 89 7.30 -6.13 6.27
N PRO A 90 6.83 -5.21 5.41
CA PRO A 90 7.10 -5.29 3.98
C PRO A 90 8.57 -4.96 3.68
N TYR A 91 9.10 -5.60 2.64
CA TYR A 91 10.46 -5.38 2.17
C TYR A 91 10.55 -5.60 0.66
N ALA A 92 11.34 -4.80 -0.02
CA ALA A 92 11.64 -4.99 -1.44
C ALA A 92 13.13 -4.72 -1.73
N ASP A 93 13.80 -5.67 -2.40
CA ASP A 93 15.20 -5.49 -2.80
C ASP A 93 15.36 -4.34 -3.78
N ASN A 94 14.46 -4.28 -4.75
CA ASN A 94 14.44 -3.28 -5.80
C ASN A 94 13.10 -2.57 -5.79
N GLU A 95 12.98 -1.49 -6.55
CA GLU A 95 11.72 -0.75 -6.62
C GLU A 95 10.57 -1.69 -6.97
N CYS A 96 9.51 -1.62 -6.18
CA CYS A 96 8.29 -2.38 -6.37
C CYS A 96 7.10 -1.44 -6.32
N SER A 97 6.17 -1.58 -7.25
CA SER A 97 4.95 -0.79 -7.30
C SER A 97 3.78 -1.64 -6.82
N ILE A 98 3.02 -1.10 -5.88
CA ILE A 98 1.97 -1.83 -5.17
C ILE A 98 0.67 -1.03 -5.22
N LEU A 99 -0.44 -1.75 -5.41
CA LEU A 99 -1.78 -1.23 -5.17
C LEU A 99 -2.24 -1.75 -3.81
N LEU A 100 -2.59 -0.82 -2.92
CA LEU A 100 -3.17 -1.13 -1.61
C LEU A 100 -4.65 -0.84 -1.63
N ILE A 101 -5.45 -1.69 -1.00
CA ILE A 101 -6.87 -1.45 -0.81
C ILE A 101 -7.14 -1.59 0.68
N GLU A 102 -7.65 -0.52 1.29
CA GLU A 102 -7.82 -0.44 2.74
C GLU A 102 -8.83 0.65 3.11
N PRO A 103 -9.40 0.62 4.31
CA PRO A 103 -10.29 1.70 4.76
C PRO A 103 -9.62 3.05 4.70
N ASN A 104 -10.39 4.10 4.46
CA ASN A 104 -9.90 5.45 4.20
C ASN A 104 -9.16 6.11 5.36
N ASP A 105 -9.27 5.59 6.57
CA ASP A 105 -8.59 6.10 7.77
C ASP A 105 -7.32 5.32 8.12
N THR A 106 -6.88 4.40 7.27
CA THR A 106 -5.70 3.58 7.54
C THR A 106 -4.42 4.41 7.38
N ILE A 107 -3.52 4.30 8.38
CA ILE A 107 -2.21 4.95 8.39
C ILE A 107 -1.16 3.90 8.03
N ASN A 108 -0.19 4.25 7.18
CA ASN A 108 0.79 3.30 6.62
C ASN A 108 1.61 2.54 7.66
N THR A 109 1.86 3.13 8.83
CA THR A 109 2.61 2.49 9.93
C THR A 109 1.71 1.93 11.02
N GLY A 110 0.40 1.84 10.78
CA GLY A 110 -0.57 1.37 11.77
C GLY A 110 -0.64 2.32 12.97
N GLU A 111 -0.50 1.79 14.18
CA GLU A 111 -0.56 2.58 15.41
C GLU A 111 0.79 3.15 15.84
N ILE A 112 1.87 2.80 15.13
CA ILE A 112 3.22 3.23 15.44
C ILE A 112 3.52 4.55 14.73
N ILE A 113 4.06 5.53 15.46
CA ILE A 113 4.56 6.77 14.86
C ILE A 113 6.06 6.62 14.65
N ASP A 114 6.51 6.78 13.43
CA ASP A 114 7.88 6.54 13.00
C ASP A 114 8.27 7.57 11.93
N LEU A 115 9.56 7.67 11.61
CA LEU A 115 10.04 8.53 10.52
C LEU A 115 9.42 8.14 9.17
N LYS A 116 8.98 6.89 9.02
CA LYS A 116 8.33 6.38 7.80
C LYS A 116 6.82 6.58 7.79
N THR A 117 6.25 7.15 8.86
CA THR A 117 4.81 7.46 8.89
C THR A 117 4.51 8.57 7.88
N ALA A 118 3.55 8.33 7.00
CA ALA A 118 3.17 9.29 5.97
C ALA A 118 1.64 9.35 5.87
N LYS A 119 1.13 10.59 5.78
CA LYS A 119 -0.28 10.80 5.48
C LYS A 119 -0.50 10.59 3.99
N ALA A 120 -1.47 9.77 3.63
CA ALA A 120 -1.79 9.55 2.22
C ALA A 120 -2.46 10.78 1.62
N GLU A 121 -2.00 11.16 0.44
CA GLU A 121 -2.51 12.30 -0.32
C GLU A 121 -3.10 11.82 -1.65
N TRP A 122 -4.10 12.55 -2.13
CA TRP A 122 -4.68 12.29 -3.45
C TRP A 122 -3.74 12.76 -4.56
N ILE A 123 -3.69 12.00 -5.62
CA ILE A 123 -2.96 12.39 -6.84
C ILE A 123 -3.80 12.26 -8.13
#